data_9257d1c7b21c944e58423370c7989218
#
_entry.id   9257d1c7b21c944e58423370c7989218
#
_cell.length_a   1.000
_cell.length_b   1.000
_cell.length_c   1.000
_cell.angle_alpha   90.00
_cell.angle_beta   90.00
_cell.angle_gamma   90.00
#
_symmetry.space_group_name_H-M   'P 1'
#
loop_
_entity.id
_entity.type
_entity.pdbx_description
1 polymer ?
#
loop_
_entity_poly.entity_id
_entity_poly.type
_entity_poly.pdbx_seq_one_letter_code
_entity_poly.pdbx_strand_id
1 'polypeptide(L)'
;NSSDLQAYFESLPWIRKAVIRRQFPDTVRISLEEHQPAAIWQGDMENSYVNNFGEIFQADSDNKAEDLPVFKSKLEQSVRVMSMYVALNQLVQSMAHSSVVEIELSKGGLWRMVVAPNTAIELGRGTEYELQERLRKFFLTYRQALALNSGNALQALSEVDLRYQRGFSVKLRNSANVI
;
A
#
# COMPACT_ATOMS: atom_id res chain seq x y z
N ASN A 1 19.14 -31.09 15.16
CA ASN A 1 20.09 -30.22 14.53
C ASN A 1 19.58 -28.76 14.60
N SER A 2 20.48 -27.77 14.81
CA SER A 2 20.05 -26.35 14.87
C SER A 2 19.42 -25.85 13.57
N SER A 3 19.84 -26.40 12.44
CA SER A 3 19.27 -26.09 11.12
C SER A 3 17.84 -26.58 10.96
N ASP A 4 17.53 -27.78 11.49
CA ASP A 4 16.17 -28.34 11.42
C ASP A 4 15.20 -27.53 12.29
N LEU A 5 15.68 -27.09 13.45
CA LEU A 5 14.91 -26.27 14.36
C LEU A 5 14.67 -24.86 13.78
N GLN A 6 15.66 -24.28 13.12
CA GLN A 6 15.50 -23.00 12.41
C GLN A 6 14.46 -23.14 11.29
N ALA A 7 14.59 -24.14 10.43
CA ALA A 7 13.62 -24.40 9.36
C ALA A 7 12.20 -24.62 9.89
N TYR A 8 12.06 -25.29 11.03
CA TYR A 8 10.77 -25.48 11.67
C TYR A 8 10.15 -24.13 12.08
N PHE A 9 10.88 -23.25 12.76
CA PHE A 9 10.34 -21.95 13.15
C PHE A 9 10.03 -21.07 11.94
N GLU A 10 10.90 -21.05 10.91
CA GLU A 10 10.68 -20.29 9.68
C GLU A 10 9.54 -20.84 8.80
N SER A 11 9.06 -22.05 9.08
CA SER A 11 7.86 -22.61 8.43
C SER A 11 6.55 -22.10 9.05
N LEU A 12 6.62 -21.47 10.23
CA LEU A 12 5.43 -20.88 10.86
C LEU A 12 5.02 -19.58 10.15
N PRO A 13 3.75 -19.41 9.80
CA PRO A 13 3.29 -18.33 8.93
C PRO A 13 3.64 -16.90 9.40
N TRP A 14 3.69 -16.68 10.71
CA TRP A 14 3.97 -15.35 11.30
C TRP A 14 5.46 -15.12 11.60
N ILE A 15 6.33 -16.14 11.45
CA ILE A 15 7.76 -16.00 11.72
C ILE A 15 8.50 -15.60 10.44
N ARG A 16 9.08 -14.42 10.44
CA ARG A 16 9.91 -13.92 9.34
C ARG A 16 11.30 -14.53 9.35
N LYS A 17 11.88 -14.66 10.55
CA LYS A 17 13.27 -15.12 10.70
C LYS A 17 13.47 -15.79 12.05
N ALA A 18 14.20 -16.87 12.06
CA ALA A 18 14.65 -17.53 13.29
C ALA A 18 16.18 -17.59 13.35
N VAL A 19 16.76 -17.24 14.48
CA VAL A 19 18.19 -17.33 14.72
C VAL A 19 18.41 -18.23 15.94
N ILE A 20 19.11 -19.35 15.73
CA ILE A 20 19.39 -20.34 16.76
C ILE A 20 20.88 -20.31 17.07
N ARG A 21 21.24 -20.03 18.31
CA ARG A 21 22.61 -19.99 18.79
C ARG A 21 22.78 -20.95 19.96
N ARG A 22 23.76 -21.84 19.85
CA ARG A 22 24.19 -22.66 20.98
C ARG A 22 25.09 -21.82 21.89
N GLN A 23 24.77 -21.81 23.17
CA GLN A 23 25.56 -21.18 24.20
C GLN A 23 26.07 -22.29 25.13
N PHE A 24 27.38 -22.55 25.02
CA PHE A 24 28.01 -23.64 25.78
C PHE A 24 27.83 -23.42 27.29
N PRO A 25 27.65 -24.46 28.17
CA PRO A 25 27.77 -25.88 27.77
C PRO A 25 26.48 -26.53 27.25
N ASP A 26 25.28 -26.06 27.62
CA ASP A 26 24.04 -26.82 27.48
C ASP A 26 22.81 -25.97 27.11
N THR A 27 23.03 -24.69 26.78
CA THR A 27 21.97 -23.73 26.49
C THR A 27 21.78 -23.52 24.98
N VAL A 28 20.53 -23.41 24.53
CA VAL A 28 20.17 -22.98 23.19
C VAL A 28 19.36 -21.69 23.28
N ARG A 29 19.85 -20.64 22.64
CA ARG A 29 19.12 -19.37 22.51
C ARG A 29 18.42 -19.31 21.17
N ILE A 30 17.12 -19.07 21.19
CA ILE A 30 16.27 -18.89 20.01
C ILE A 30 15.80 -17.44 19.99
N SER A 31 16.10 -16.74 18.90
CA SER A 31 15.60 -15.38 18.65
C SER A 31 14.67 -15.45 17.43
N LEU A 32 13.44 -15.01 17.60
CA LEU A 32 12.42 -15.01 16.56
C LEU A 32 12.11 -13.56 16.18
N GLU A 33 11.98 -13.31 14.88
CA GLU A 33 11.50 -12.08 14.30
C GLU A 33 10.15 -12.38 13.63
N GLU A 34 9.10 -11.71 14.07
CA GLU A 34 7.75 -11.88 13.52
C GLU A 34 7.51 -10.94 12.35
N HIS A 35 6.67 -11.34 11.42
CA HIS A 35 6.15 -10.45 10.41
C HIS A 35 5.30 -9.33 11.04
N GLN A 36 5.49 -8.10 10.58
CA GLN A 36 4.63 -6.98 10.95
C GLN A 36 3.76 -6.63 9.74
N PRO A 37 2.43 -6.83 9.80
CA PRO A 37 1.56 -6.54 8.68
C PRO A 37 1.52 -5.03 8.41
N ALA A 38 1.83 -4.65 7.18
CA ALA A 38 1.77 -3.27 6.69
C ALA A 38 0.62 -3.05 5.70
N ALA A 39 0.15 -4.11 5.04
CA ALA A 39 -0.98 -4.09 4.12
C ALA A 39 -1.66 -5.46 4.04
N ILE A 40 -2.91 -5.47 3.61
CA ILE A 40 -3.64 -6.67 3.20
C ILE A 40 -3.29 -6.94 1.75
N TRP A 41 -2.90 -8.17 1.42
CA TRP A 41 -2.69 -8.60 0.05
C TRP A 41 -3.96 -9.23 -0.51
N GLN A 42 -4.52 -8.63 -1.54
CA GLN A 42 -5.68 -9.15 -2.24
C GLN A 42 -5.24 -9.78 -3.58
N GLY A 43 -5.23 -11.10 -3.63
CA GLY A 43 -4.81 -11.90 -4.78
C GLY A 43 -5.32 -13.33 -4.65
N ASP A 44 -4.57 -14.27 -5.22
CA ASP A 44 -4.96 -15.69 -5.32
C ASP A 44 -4.91 -16.47 -3.98
N MET A 45 -4.40 -15.84 -2.91
CA MET A 45 -4.24 -16.46 -1.60
C MET A 45 -5.10 -15.74 -0.55
N GLU A 46 -5.94 -16.49 0.13
CA GLU A 46 -6.75 -15.96 1.25
C GLU A 46 -5.87 -15.63 2.47
N ASN A 47 -6.31 -14.68 3.29
CA ASN A 47 -5.64 -14.26 4.53
C ASN A 47 -4.16 -13.92 4.36
N SER A 48 -3.84 -13.24 3.27
CA SER A 48 -2.47 -12.82 2.96
C SER A 48 -2.24 -11.37 3.32
N TYR A 49 -1.06 -11.12 3.87
CA TYR A 49 -0.58 -9.80 4.26
C TYR A 49 0.77 -9.51 3.62
N VAL A 50 1.13 -8.25 3.60
CA VAL A 50 2.46 -7.79 3.20
C VAL A 50 3.10 -7.10 4.39
N ASN A 51 4.35 -7.44 4.69
CA ASN A 51 5.13 -6.73 5.68
C ASN A 51 5.78 -5.46 5.10
N ASN A 52 6.44 -4.68 5.94
CA ASN A 52 7.14 -3.46 5.53
C ASN A 52 8.34 -3.67 4.57
N PHE A 53 8.75 -4.91 4.35
CA PHE A 53 9.77 -5.29 3.36
C PHE A 53 9.16 -5.70 2.00
N GLY A 54 7.84 -5.74 1.89
CA GLY A 54 7.14 -6.22 0.70
C GLY A 54 7.06 -7.75 0.60
N GLU A 55 7.35 -8.46 1.67
CA GLU A 55 7.25 -9.91 1.75
C GLU A 55 5.81 -10.31 2.08
N ILE A 56 5.27 -11.28 1.34
CA ILE A 56 3.92 -11.81 1.58
C ILE A 56 3.98 -12.94 2.59
N PHE A 57 3.07 -12.93 3.54
CA PHE A 57 2.89 -13.97 4.55
C PHE A 57 1.40 -14.20 4.81
N GLN A 58 1.08 -15.38 5.33
CA GLN A 58 -0.27 -15.72 5.76
C GLN A 58 -0.35 -15.62 7.28
N ALA A 59 -1.45 -15.09 7.78
CA ALA A 59 -1.74 -15.09 9.20
C ALA A 59 -3.26 -15.19 9.42
N ASP A 60 -3.65 -15.78 10.54
CA ASP A 60 -5.05 -15.75 10.93
C ASP A 60 -5.45 -14.30 11.22
N SER A 61 -6.65 -13.92 10.76
CA SER A 61 -7.19 -12.57 10.89
C SER A 61 -7.55 -12.25 12.35
N ASP A 62 -6.55 -11.95 13.15
CA ASP A 62 -6.79 -11.22 14.39
C ASP A 62 -7.08 -9.76 14.04
N ASN A 63 -8.06 -9.16 14.70
CA ASN A 63 -8.67 -7.84 14.60
C ASN A 63 -7.77 -6.61 14.27
N LYS A 64 -6.53 -6.81 13.82
CA LYS A 64 -5.57 -5.76 13.46
C LYS A 64 -5.61 -5.33 11.99
N ALA A 65 -6.45 -5.97 11.18
CA ALA A 65 -6.46 -5.75 9.72
C ALA A 65 -7.40 -4.62 9.27
N GLU A 66 -8.26 -4.10 10.14
CA GLU A 66 -9.34 -3.18 9.75
C GLU A 66 -8.84 -1.82 9.21
N ASP A 67 -7.65 -1.38 9.63
CA ASP A 67 -7.08 -0.08 9.24
C ASP A 67 -5.94 -0.18 8.22
N LEU A 68 -5.62 -1.39 7.73
CA LEU A 68 -4.52 -1.58 6.80
C LEU A 68 -4.94 -1.27 5.35
N PRO A 69 -4.05 -0.66 4.55
CA PRO A 69 -4.30 -0.49 3.12
C PRO A 69 -4.37 -1.84 2.41
N VAL A 70 -5.05 -1.87 1.27
CA VAL A 70 -5.20 -3.06 0.43
C VAL A 70 -4.30 -2.95 -0.79
N PHE A 71 -3.48 -3.98 -1.03
CA PHE A 71 -2.62 -4.11 -2.20
C PHE A 71 -3.17 -5.16 -3.16
N LYS A 72 -3.23 -4.84 -4.44
CA LYS A 72 -3.75 -5.71 -5.51
C LYS A 72 -2.73 -5.86 -6.62
N SER A 73 -2.18 -7.04 -6.81
CA SER A 73 -1.29 -7.36 -7.92
C SER A 73 -1.00 -8.87 -7.97
N LYS A 74 -0.11 -9.29 -8.88
CA LYS A 74 0.52 -10.60 -8.86
C LYS A 74 1.54 -10.70 -7.72
N LEU A 75 1.70 -11.90 -7.16
CA LEU A 75 2.57 -12.18 -6.02
C LEU A 75 4.01 -11.65 -6.21
N GLU A 76 4.59 -11.88 -7.38
CA GLU A 76 5.96 -11.47 -7.71
C GLU A 76 6.18 -9.95 -7.74
N GLN A 77 5.11 -9.16 -7.71
CA GLN A 77 5.16 -7.69 -7.71
C GLN A 77 5.07 -7.06 -6.31
N SER A 78 4.99 -7.86 -5.25
CA SER A 78 4.70 -7.38 -3.89
C SER A 78 5.69 -6.31 -3.39
N VAL A 79 6.98 -6.53 -3.59
CA VAL A 79 8.04 -5.58 -3.21
C VAL A 79 7.89 -4.27 -3.99
N ARG A 80 7.59 -4.36 -5.30
CA ARG A 80 7.39 -3.19 -6.16
C ARG A 80 6.15 -2.40 -5.76
N VAL A 81 5.05 -3.10 -5.42
CA VAL A 81 3.82 -2.46 -4.95
C VAL A 81 4.05 -1.78 -3.61
N MET A 82 4.78 -2.41 -2.69
CA MET A 82 5.14 -1.81 -1.40
C MET A 82 5.99 -0.55 -1.57
N SER A 83 7.00 -0.56 -2.43
CA SER A 83 7.83 0.62 -2.72
C SER A 83 6.99 1.77 -3.28
N MET A 84 6.16 1.48 -4.26
CA MET A 84 5.26 2.47 -4.87
C MET A 84 4.27 3.04 -3.85
N TYR A 85 3.68 2.18 -3.02
CA TYR A 85 2.77 2.61 -1.95
C TYR A 85 3.44 3.61 -1.00
N VAL A 86 4.63 3.29 -0.50
CA VAL A 86 5.37 4.17 0.43
C VAL A 86 5.60 5.54 -0.21
N ALA A 87 6.08 5.57 -1.46
CA ALA A 87 6.38 6.78 -2.19
C ALA A 87 5.13 7.65 -2.44
N LEU A 88 4.05 7.05 -2.91
CA LEU A 88 2.80 7.77 -3.21
C LEU A 88 2.06 8.20 -1.93
N ASN A 89 2.02 7.33 -0.90
CA ASN A 89 1.36 7.66 0.35
C ASN A 89 2.03 8.83 1.07
N GLN A 90 3.36 8.92 1.01
CA GLN A 90 4.10 10.07 1.56
C GLN A 90 3.68 11.39 0.89
N LEU A 91 3.50 11.39 -0.44
CA LEU A 91 3.00 12.57 -1.17
C LEU A 91 1.56 12.91 -0.79
N VAL A 92 0.69 11.90 -0.72
CA VAL A 92 -0.72 12.09 -0.33
C VAL A 92 -0.82 12.66 1.07
N GLN A 93 -0.04 12.15 2.02
CA GLN A 93 0.00 12.66 3.39
C GLN A 93 0.48 14.11 3.45
N SER A 94 1.57 14.43 2.75
CA SER A 94 2.19 15.77 2.81
C SER A 94 1.38 16.83 2.04
N MET A 95 0.78 16.48 0.91
CA MET A 95 0.14 17.43 0.01
C MET A 95 -1.40 17.46 0.13
N ALA A 96 -2.03 16.36 0.49
CA ALA A 96 -3.48 16.23 0.57
C ALA A 96 -4.00 15.97 2.00
N HIS A 97 -3.12 15.82 2.99
CA HIS A 97 -3.46 15.48 4.37
C HIS A 97 -4.42 14.28 4.48
N SER A 98 -4.18 13.28 3.65
CA SER A 98 -4.97 12.06 3.55
C SER A 98 -4.04 10.84 3.45
N SER A 99 -4.56 9.67 3.16
CA SER A 99 -3.80 8.43 3.03
C SER A 99 -4.28 7.58 1.86
N VAL A 100 -3.37 6.79 1.31
CA VAL A 100 -3.69 5.76 0.32
C VAL A 100 -4.27 4.57 1.06
N VAL A 101 -5.50 4.18 0.73
CA VAL A 101 -6.21 3.03 1.33
C VAL A 101 -6.23 1.80 0.44
N GLU A 102 -5.96 1.97 -0.85
CA GLU A 102 -5.83 0.88 -1.80
C GLU A 102 -4.80 1.25 -2.89
N ILE A 103 -4.00 0.28 -3.32
CA ILE A 103 -3.12 0.43 -4.49
C ILE A 103 -3.17 -0.84 -5.33
N GLU A 104 -3.24 -0.66 -6.64
CA GLU A 104 -3.31 -1.74 -7.62
C GLU A 104 -2.27 -1.56 -8.72
N LEU A 105 -1.56 -2.65 -9.02
CA LEU A 105 -0.78 -2.79 -10.24
C LEU A 105 -1.40 -3.89 -11.08
N SER A 106 -2.04 -3.50 -12.18
CA SER A 106 -2.69 -4.43 -13.11
C SER A 106 -1.68 -5.31 -13.86
N LYS A 107 -2.15 -6.40 -14.45
CA LYS A 107 -1.34 -7.26 -15.35
C LYS A 107 -0.75 -6.50 -16.54
N GLY A 108 -1.40 -5.42 -16.97
CA GLY A 108 -0.95 -4.55 -18.06
C GLY A 108 0.05 -3.47 -17.62
N GLY A 109 0.47 -3.44 -16.36
CA GLY A 109 1.40 -2.43 -15.83
C GLY A 109 0.76 -1.08 -15.53
N LEU A 110 -0.56 -1.02 -15.39
CA LEU A 110 -1.29 0.18 -15.04
C LEU A 110 -1.41 0.28 -13.52
N TRP A 111 -1.10 1.44 -13.00
CA TRP A 111 -1.24 1.79 -11.59
C TRP A 111 -2.51 2.55 -11.33
N ARG A 112 -3.20 2.15 -10.28
CA ARG A 112 -4.39 2.80 -9.74
C ARG A 112 -4.28 2.84 -8.22
N MET A 113 -4.78 3.88 -7.60
CA MET A 113 -4.90 3.95 -6.14
C MET A 113 -6.24 4.54 -5.72
N VAL A 114 -6.61 4.29 -4.48
CA VAL A 114 -7.73 4.94 -3.81
C VAL A 114 -7.19 5.70 -2.60
N VAL A 115 -7.55 6.97 -2.53
CA VAL A 115 -7.21 7.85 -1.42
C VAL A 115 -8.45 8.03 -0.53
N ALA A 116 -8.23 8.02 0.77
CA ALA A 116 -9.30 8.15 1.75
C ALA A 116 -10.11 9.47 1.55
N PRO A 117 -11.43 9.45 1.76
CA PRO A 117 -12.24 8.30 2.13
C PRO A 117 -12.55 7.34 0.97
N ASN A 118 -12.59 7.80 -0.28
CA ASN A 118 -12.93 6.97 -1.44
C ASN A 118 -12.75 7.76 -2.77
N THR A 119 -11.57 8.32 -3.00
CA THR A 119 -11.23 8.98 -4.27
C THR A 119 -10.31 8.07 -5.08
N ALA A 120 -10.79 7.58 -6.21
CA ALA A 120 -9.99 6.78 -7.12
C ALA A 120 -9.08 7.66 -7.99
N ILE A 121 -7.81 7.27 -8.12
CA ILE A 121 -6.83 7.98 -8.95
C ILE A 121 -6.20 6.99 -9.93
N GLU A 122 -6.44 7.19 -11.21
CA GLU A 122 -5.82 6.47 -12.30
C GLU A 122 -4.47 7.11 -12.63
N LEU A 123 -3.38 6.43 -12.29
CA LEU A 123 -2.02 6.93 -12.45
C LEU A 123 -1.41 6.58 -13.81
N GLY A 124 -1.83 5.46 -14.40
CA GLY A 124 -1.28 4.94 -15.65
C GLY A 124 0.01 4.16 -15.46
N ARG A 125 0.81 4.07 -16.53
CA ARG A 125 2.12 3.41 -16.53
C ARG A 125 3.23 4.39 -16.18
N GLY A 126 4.30 3.88 -15.59
CA GLY A 126 5.49 4.66 -15.32
C GLY A 126 6.34 4.09 -14.20
N THR A 127 7.50 4.68 -14.02
CA THR A 127 8.38 4.46 -12.88
C THR A 127 7.81 5.14 -11.64
N GLU A 128 8.36 4.81 -10.49
CA GLU A 128 8.01 5.46 -9.23
C GLU A 128 8.16 6.99 -9.32
N TYR A 129 9.28 7.46 -9.86
CA TYR A 129 9.53 8.88 -10.07
C TYR A 129 8.49 9.55 -10.99
N GLU A 130 8.18 8.92 -12.13
CA GLU A 130 7.21 9.46 -13.07
C GLU A 130 5.81 9.58 -12.49
N LEU A 131 5.38 8.58 -11.70
CA LEU A 131 4.07 8.61 -11.06
C LEU A 131 4.01 9.62 -9.90
N GLN A 132 5.10 9.73 -9.13
CA GLN A 132 5.21 10.78 -8.11
C GLN A 132 5.10 12.17 -8.74
N GLU A 133 5.78 12.43 -9.86
CA GLU A 133 5.71 13.73 -10.54
C GLU A 133 4.33 14.03 -11.12
N ARG A 134 3.63 13.03 -11.69
CA ARG A 134 2.23 13.20 -12.13
C ARG A 134 1.33 13.59 -10.97
N LEU A 135 1.43 12.87 -9.86
CA LEU A 135 0.64 13.12 -8.68
C LEU A 135 0.95 14.49 -8.06
N ARG A 136 2.24 14.86 -7.98
CA ARG A 136 2.68 16.17 -7.49
C ARG A 136 2.11 17.31 -8.32
N LYS A 137 2.20 17.23 -9.65
CA LYS A 137 1.64 18.22 -10.56
C LYS A 137 0.12 18.37 -10.39
N PHE A 138 -0.58 17.25 -10.25
CA PHE A 138 -2.00 17.27 -9.98
C PHE A 138 -2.31 18.03 -8.69
N PHE A 139 -1.67 17.67 -7.58
CA PHE A 139 -1.93 18.36 -6.30
C PHE A 139 -1.60 19.85 -6.34
N LEU A 140 -0.51 20.25 -6.97
CA LEU A 140 -0.15 21.66 -7.11
C LEU A 140 -1.19 22.44 -7.92
N THR A 141 -1.60 21.92 -9.06
CA THR A 141 -2.59 22.56 -9.94
C THR A 141 -3.96 22.59 -9.28
N TYR A 142 -4.35 21.50 -8.66
CA TYR A 142 -5.64 21.37 -8.01
C TYR A 142 -5.75 22.29 -6.78
N ARG A 143 -4.70 22.41 -5.99
CA ARG A 143 -4.66 23.37 -4.86
C ARG A 143 -4.83 24.81 -5.33
N GLN A 144 -4.25 25.19 -6.46
CA GLN A 144 -4.45 26.53 -7.04
C GLN A 144 -5.91 26.76 -7.46
N ALA A 145 -6.54 25.78 -8.10
CA ALA A 145 -7.94 25.84 -8.48
C ALA A 145 -8.88 25.88 -7.27
N LEU A 146 -8.48 25.30 -6.13
CA LEU A 146 -9.27 25.20 -4.90
C LEU A 146 -9.02 26.33 -3.91
N ALA A 147 -7.90 27.03 -3.99
CA ALA A 147 -7.68 28.27 -3.22
C ALA A 147 -8.81 29.29 -3.45
N LEU A 148 -9.58 29.09 -4.51
CA LEU A 148 -10.79 29.85 -4.85
C LEU A 148 -12.07 29.31 -4.17
N ASN A 149 -12.04 28.07 -3.60
CA ASN A 149 -13.18 27.43 -2.95
C ASN A 149 -12.71 26.67 -1.70
N SER A 150 -12.92 27.24 -0.53
CA SER A 150 -12.57 26.67 0.76
C SER A 150 -13.27 25.33 1.02
N GLY A 151 -12.49 24.27 1.24
CA GLY A 151 -12.97 22.95 1.68
C GLY A 151 -12.00 21.80 1.32
N ASN A 152 -12.21 20.65 1.91
CA ASN A 152 -11.48 19.40 1.67
C ASN A 152 -11.69 18.92 0.22
N ALA A 153 -10.92 19.45 -0.66
CA ALA A 153 -11.13 19.40 -2.08
C ALA A 153 -11.03 18.01 -2.70
N LEU A 154 -10.10 17.20 -2.22
CA LEU A 154 -9.96 15.82 -2.71
C LEU A 154 -11.19 14.98 -2.37
N GLN A 155 -11.85 15.25 -1.24
CA GLN A 155 -13.07 14.55 -0.82
C GLN A 155 -14.28 14.84 -1.72
N ALA A 156 -14.27 15.97 -2.42
CA ALA A 156 -15.31 16.31 -3.39
C ALA A 156 -15.20 15.52 -4.70
N LEU A 157 -14.07 14.84 -4.92
CA LEU A 157 -13.81 14.06 -6.11
C LEU A 157 -14.13 12.58 -5.89
N SER A 158 -14.77 11.96 -6.87
CA SER A 158 -14.95 10.52 -6.93
C SER A 158 -13.84 9.83 -7.71
N GLU A 159 -13.33 10.50 -8.74
CA GLU A 159 -12.31 9.95 -9.63
C GLU A 159 -11.41 11.06 -10.19
N VAL A 160 -10.13 10.72 -10.34
CA VAL A 160 -9.10 11.54 -10.99
C VAL A 160 -8.37 10.67 -12.00
N ASP A 161 -8.20 11.15 -13.22
CA ASP A 161 -7.43 10.45 -14.25
C ASP A 161 -6.22 11.27 -14.66
N LEU A 162 -5.03 10.75 -14.33
CA LEU A 162 -3.72 11.37 -14.58
C LEU A 162 -3.01 10.80 -15.82
N ARG A 163 -3.67 9.95 -16.61
CA ARG A 163 -3.04 9.27 -17.77
C ARG A 163 -2.78 10.18 -18.96
N TYR A 164 -3.37 11.36 -18.97
CA TYR A 164 -3.22 12.32 -20.06
C TYR A 164 -1.85 13.03 -20.03
N GLN A 165 -1.22 13.17 -21.22
CA GLN A 165 0.11 13.78 -21.32
C GLN A 165 0.14 15.27 -20.91
N ARG A 166 -0.96 16.00 -21.12
CA ARG A 166 -1.04 17.46 -20.94
C ARG A 166 -2.15 17.91 -20.00
N GLY A 167 -2.50 17.10 -19.02
CA GLY A 167 -3.55 17.46 -18.09
C GLY A 167 -4.08 16.29 -17.31
N PHE A 168 -5.20 16.48 -16.69
CA PHE A 168 -5.93 15.46 -15.95
C PHE A 168 -7.43 15.70 -16.10
N SER A 169 -8.22 14.67 -15.87
CA SER A 169 -9.67 14.82 -15.73
C SER A 169 -10.09 14.50 -14.29
N VAL A 170 -11.13 15.16 -13.84
CA VAL A 170 -11.72 14.93 -12.52
C VAL A 170 -13.22 14.73 -12.65
N LYS A 171 -13.74 13.83 -11.81
CA LYS A 171 -15.18 13.60 -11.67
C LYS A 171 -15.60 13.97 -10.26
N LEU A 172 -16.54 14.88 -10.18
CA LEU A 172 -17.12 15.29 -8.90
C LEU A 172 -17.99 14.18 -8.31
N ARG A 173 -17.95 14.04 -7.02
CA ARG A 173 -18.88 13.20 -6.30
C ARG A 173 -20.25 13.88 -6.32
N ASN A 174 -21.26 13.23 -6.86
CA ASN A 174 -22.61 13.73 -6.79
C ASN A 174 -23.00 13.87 -5.31
N SER A 175 -23.29 15.09 -4.88
CA SER A 175 -23.99 15.30 -3.62
C SER A 175 -25.35 14.63 -3.79
N ALA A 176 -25.56 13.48 -3.18
CA ALA A 176 -26.89 12.91 -3.08
C ALA A 176 -27.77 13.96 -2.40
N ASN A 177 -28.82 14.39 -3.11
CA ASN A 177 -29.83 15.25 -2.52
C ASN A 177 -30.29 14.64 -1.21
N VAL A 178 -29.96 15.27 -0.12
CA VAL A 178 -30.63 15.04 1.16
C VAL A 178 -31.98 15.71 1.00
N ILE A 179 -33.01 14.90 0.76
CA ILE A 179 -34.41 15.30 0.92
C ILE A 179 -34.77 15.13 2.39
#